data_0af86279dcced3eeeb76229bd794c08b
#
_entry.id   0af86279dcced3eeeb76229bd794c08b
#
_cell.length_a   1.000
_cell.length_b   1.000
_cell.length_c   1.000
_cell.angle_alpha   90.00
_cell.angle_beta   90.00
_cell.angle_gamma   90.00
#
_symmetry.space_group_name_H-M   'P 1'
#
loop_
_entity.id
_entity.type
_entity.pdbx_description
1 polymer ?
#
loop_
_entity_poly.entity_id
_entity_poly.type
_entity_poly.pdbx_seq_one_letter_code
_entity_poly.pdbx_strand_id
1 'polypeptide(L)'
;MSRNVLVVDDDAAVRDAISQTLELADMHPFAAASFVAAKDRIRADFDGVILSDIRMPGRDGFHLLGYTRKVDPDLPVILLTGEGDIPMAVQAMGQGAFDFLEKPCAPADLVAVIERAFKTRSLVLENRRLRELVESGDPAARMIFGRSDLADGLRARVRRVGPLETEVLVTGAPGTGISKVAEVVHLSSPRSKAPFVKRAAKGLDPDALEEALVAGKGGSLFVDEITQMPAATQLLLPAISRVSDPASIASISRSCVAAGICVI
;
A
#
# COMPACT_ATOMS: atom_id res chain seq x y z
N MET A 1 5.75 -4.15 -9.96
CA MET A 1 6.87 -3.24 -9.63
C MET A 1 7.30 -2.57 -10.91
N SER A 2 7.32 -1.26 -10.93
CA SER A 2 7.86 -0.50 -12.05
C SER A 2 9.38 -0.70 -12.09
N ARG A 3 9.92 -1.01 -13.26
CA ARG A 3 11.37 -1.22 -13.46
C ARG A 3 11.98 0.06 -14.06
N ASN A 4 11.81 1.19 -13.34
CA ASN A 4 12.19 2.50 -13.82
C ASN A 4 13.68 2.76 -13.60
N VAL A 5 14.39 3.22 -14.62
CA VAL A 5 15.80 3.63 -14.53
C VAL A 5 15.94 5.06 -15.03
N LEU A 6 16.37 5.97 -14.17
CA LEU A 6 16.72 7.33 -14.56
C LEU A 6 18.17 7.34 -15.08
N VAL A 7 18.33 7.48 -16.39
CA VAL A 7 19.65 7.51 -17.07
C VAL A 7 20.07 8.96 -17.27
N VAL A 8 21.19 9.33 -16.67
CA VAL A 8 21.71 10.70 -16.71
C VAL A 8 23.12 10.71 -17.29
N ASP A 9 23.26 11.24 -18.50
CA ASP A 9 24.52 11.30 -19.23
C ASP A 9 24.44 12.49 -20.23
N ASP A 10 25.47 13.26 -20.44
CA ASP A 10 25.45 14.39 -21.38
C ASP A 10 25.61 13.93 -22.84
N ASP A 11 26.25 12.77 -23.07
CA ASP A 11 26.39 12.19 -24.41
C ASP A 11 25.09 11.49 -24.85
N ALA A 12 24.48 12.01 -25.92
CA ALA A 12 23.22 11.47 -26.44
C ALA A 12 23.38 10.03 -26.95
N ALA A 13 24.50 9.71 -27.61
CA ALA A 13 24.72 8.37 -28.15
C ALA A 13 24.88 7.32 -27.03
N VAL A 14 25.54 7.68 -25.95
CA VAL A 14 25.65 6.83 -24.75
C VAL A 14 24.31 6.63 -24.08
N ARG A 15 23.52 7.70 -23.90
CA ARG A 15 22.17 7.61 -23.32
C ARG A 15 21.26 6.69 -24.13
N ASP A 16 21.30 6.84 -25.47
CA ASP A 16 20.45 6.03 -26.36
C ASP A 16 20.87 4.55 -26.32
N ALA A 17 22.17 4.25 -26.33
CA ALA A 17 22.68 2.88 -26.24
C ALA A 17 22.31 2.21 -24.91
N ILE A 18 22.46 2.94 -23.79
CA ILE A 18 22.04 2.46 -22.47
C ILE A 18 20.55 2.24 -22.43
N SER A 19 19.74 3.21 -22.91
CA SER A 19 18.29 3.10 -22.91
C SER A 19 17.82 1.89 -23.72
N GLN A 20 18.39 1.66 -24.90
CA GLN A 20 18.07 0.49 -25.71
C GLN A 20 18.43 -0.82 -24.98
N THR A 21 19.59 -0.87 -24.31
CA THR A 21 20.00 -2.04 -23.52
C THR A 21 19.02 -2.33 -22.39
N LEU A 22 18.52 -1.31 -21.71
CA LEU A 22 17.56 -1.42 -20.64
C LEU A 22 16.17 -1.85 -21.13
N GLU A 23 15.69 -1.30 -22.23
CA GLU A 23 14.44 -1.69 -22.88
C GLU A 23 14.45 -3.17 -23.30
N LEU A 24 15.57 -3.67 -23.86
CA LEU A 24 15.74 -5.09 -24.20
C LEU A 24 15.72 -6.00 -22.96
N ALA A 25 15.99 -5.47 -21.79
CA ALA A 25 15.90 -6.17 -20.50
C ALA A 25 14.58 -5.94 -19.76
N ASP A 26 13.51 -5.48 -20.46
CA ASP A 26 12.18 -5.16 -19.88
C ASP A 26 12.25 -4.11 -18.76
N MET A 27 13.14 -3.13 -18.88
CA MET A 27 13.26 -1.98 -17.99
C MET A 27 12.73 -0.71 -18.67
N HIS A 28 12.34 0.29 -17.88
CA HIS A 28 11.80 1.56 -18.38
C HIS A 28 12.79 2.71 -18.16
N PRO A 29 13.63 3.05 -19.16
CA PRO A 29 14.59 4.14 -19.04
C PRO A 29 13.90 5.51 -19.15
N PHE A 30 14.32 6.45 -18.30
CA PHE A 30 14.03 7.87 -18.40
C PHE A 30 15.34 8.60 -18.66
N ALA A 31 15.54 9.05 -19.89
CA ALA A 31 16.77 9.73 -20.31
C ALA A 31 16.79 11.20 -19.89
N ALA A 32 17.88 11.65 -19.32
CA ALA A 32 18.13 13.04 -18.94
C ALA A 32 19.56 13.46 -19.36
N ALA A 33 19.69 14.59 -20.02
CA ALA A 33 20.97 15.07 -20.52
C ALA A 33 21.82 15.82 -19.47
N SER A 34 21.32 16.00 -18.25
CA SER A 34 21.99 16.73 -17.18
C SER A 34 21.28 16.53 -15.84
N PHE A 35 21.96 16.92 -14.76
CA PHE A 35 21.35 17.00 -13.43
C PHE A 35 20.05 17.84 -13.42
N VAL A 36 20.03 18.98 -14.12
CA VAL A 36 18.86 19.87 -14.13
C VAL A 36 17.63 19.18 -14.73
N ALA A 37 17.82 18.39 -15.80
CA ALA A 37 16.76 17.62 -16.42
C ALA A 37 16.30 16.42 -15.55
N ALA A 38 17.21 15.87 -14.73
CA ALA A 38 16.97 14.70 -13.89
C ALA A 38 16.28 15.04 -12.55
N LYS A 39 16.57 16.21 -11.96
CA LYS A 39 16.29 16.56 -10.57
C LYS A 39 14.82 16.39 -10.16
N ASP A 40 13.87 16.72 -11.06
CA ASP A 40 12.45 16.67 -10.76
C ASP A 40 11.89 15.23 -10.64
N ARG A 41 12.66 14.25 -11.12
CA ARG A 41 12.36 12.81 -10.96
C ARG A 41 13.02 12.21 -9.71
N ILE A 42 14.00 12.89 -9.12
CA ILE A 42 14.70 12.46 -7.90
C ILE A 42 13.84 12.82 -6.69
N ARG A 43 13.01 11.85 -6.26
CA ARG A 43 12.06 12.01 -5.15
C ARG A 43 12.10 10.78 -4.24
N ALA A 44 11.69 10.95 -2.99
CA ALA A 44 11.69 9.87 -1.99
C ALA A 44 10.75 8.71 -2.34
N ASP A 45 9.69 8.99 -3.12
CA ASP A 45 8.72 8.01 -3.61
C ASP A 45 9.09 7.41 -4.98
N PHE A 46 10.22 7.80 -5.58
CA PHE A 46 10.65 7.25 -6.87
C PHE A 46 10.89 5.75 -6.77
N ASP A 47 10.04 4.98 -7.48
CA ASP A 47 10.15 3.51 -7.57
C ASP A 47 11.08 3.17 -8.75
N GLY A 48 12.39 3.29 -8.51
CA GLY A 48 13.39 3.09 -9.54
C GLY A 48 14.82 3.21 -9.03
N VAL A 49 15.74 3.23 -9.98
CA VAL A 49 17.20 3.33 -9.80
C VAL A 49 17.73 4.49 -10.63
N ILE A 50 18.77 5.15 -10.17
CA ILE A 50 19.47 6.19 -10.92
C ILE A 50 20.78 5.62 -11.46
N LEU A 51 21.01 5.81 -12.75
CA LEU A 51 22.28 5.54 -13.43
C LEU A 51 22.81 6.86 -13.96
N SER A 52 23.94 7.31 -13.48
CA SER A 52 24.51 8.62 -13.85
C SER A 52 25.95 8.53 -14.30
N ASP A 53 26.28 9.22 -15.37
CA ASP A 53 27.68 9.50 -15.66
C ASP A 53 28.29 10.38 -14.56
N ILE A 54 29.57 10.16 -14.27
CA ILE A 54 30.32 11.02 -13.33
C ILE A 54 30.70 12.35 -13.99
N ARG A 55 31.17 12.30 -15.24
CA ARG A 55 31.76 13.47 -15.92
C ARG A 55 30.77 14.19 -16.79
N MET A 56 29.93 15.01 -16.19
CA MET A 56 28.96 15.84 -16.91
C MET A 56 29.31 17.34 -16.79
N PRO A 57 29.01 18.15 -17.80
CA PRO A 57 29.20 19.60 -17.73
C PRO A 57 28.37 20.25 -16.63
N GLY A 58 29.00 21.15 -15.88
CA GLY A 58 28.37 21.93 -14.83
C GLY A 58 28.21 21.19 -13.51
N ARG A 59 27.18 20.36 -13.38
CA ARG A 59 26.93 19.55 -12.18
C ARG A 59 27.17 18.08 -12.51
N ASP A 60 28.23 17.55 -11.96
CA ASP A 60 28.70 16.18 -12.18
C ASP A 60 27.88 15.11 -11.46
N GLY A 61 28.24 13.83 -11.66
CA GLY A 61 27.58 12.69 -11.03
C GLY A 61 27.71 12.67 -9.50
N PHE A 62 28.80 13.22 -8.95
CA PHE A 62 28.95 13.34 -7.50
C PHE A 62 28.00 14.38 -6.91
N HIS A 63 27.76 15.49 -7.63
CA HIS A 63 26.74 16.44 -7.24
C HIS A 63 25.36 15.82 -7.25
N LEU A 64 25.02 15.02 -8.27
CA LEU A 64 23.79 14.28 -8.37
C LEU A 64 23.65 13.28 -7.21
N LEU A 65 24.68 12.50 -6.93
CA LEU A 65 24.73 11.57 -5.80
C LEU A 65 24.46 12.31 -4.47
N GLY A 66 25.18 13.40 -4.22
CA GLY A 66 25.00 14.21 -3.00
C GLY A 66 23.60 14.80 -2.86
N TYR A 67 23.00 15.22 -3.99
CA TYR A 67 21.60 15.68 -4.01
C TYR A 67 20.62 14.54 -3.71
N THR A 68 20.76 13.40 -4.39
CA THR A 68 19.91 12.22 -4.20
C THR A 68 19.93 11.76 -2.75
N ARG A 69 21.11 11.70 -2.12
CA ARG A 69 21.24 11.29 -0.71
C ARG A 69 20.58 12.25 0.28
N LYS A 70 20.44 13.53 -0.08
CA LYS A 70 19.67 14.50 0.73
C LYS A 70 18.16 14.32 0.57
N VAL A 71 17.71 13.93 -0.62
CA VAL A 71 16.28 13.69 -0.90
C VAL A 71 15.86 12.33 -0.33
N ASP A 72 16.62 11.29 -0.62
CA ASP A 72 16.41 9.93 -0.13
C ASP A 72 17.75 9.18 -0.06
N PRO A 73 18.29 8.91 1.15
CA PRO A 73 19.54 8.18 1.31
C PRO A 73 19.47 6.70 0.86
N ASP A 74 18.26 6.15 0.69
CA ASP A 74 18.04 4.78 0.27
C ASP A 74 17.67 4.65 -1.22
N LEU A 75 17.71 5.76 -1.99
CA LEU A 75 17.52 5.73 -3.43
C LEU A 75 18.84 5.32 -4.11
N PRO A 76 18.89 4.14 -4.77
CA PRO A 76 20.13 3.66 -5.34
C PRO A 76 20.64 4.54 -6.49
N VAL A 77 21.90 4.97 -6.41
CA VAL A 77 22.61 5.67 -7.47
C VAL A 77 23.80 4.81 -7.89
N ILE A 78 23.84 4.42 -9.16
CA ILE A 78 24.94 3.74 -9.82
C ILE A 78 25.67 4.77 -10.66
N LEU A 79 27.00 4.86 -10.49
CA LEU A 79 27.82 5.80 -11.23
C LEU A 79 28.57 5.11 -12.37
N LEU A 80 28.58 5.76 -13.53
CA LEU A 80 29.37 5.34 -14.69
C LEU A 80 30.69 6.12 -14.67
N THR A 81 31.82 5.41 -14.75
CA THR A 81 33.18 6.00 -14.73
C THR A 81 33.87 5.80 -16.08
N GLY A 82 34.77 6.70 -16.43
CA GLY A 82 35.70 6.45 -17.56
C GLY A 82 36.80 5.43 -17.21
N GLU A 83 37.49 4.96 -18.24
CA GLU A 83 38.57 3.99 -18.12
C GLU A 83 39.67 4.50 -17.18
N GLY A 84 40.08 3.66 -16.22
CA GLY A 84 41.19 3.96 -15.29
C GLY A 84 40.86 4.84 -14.10
N ASP A 85 39.62 5.22 -13.88
CA ASP A 85 39.17 6.13 -12.78
C ASP A 85 38.95 5.41 -11.43
N ILE A 86 39.84 4.47 -11.04
CA ILE A 86 39.73 3.74 -9.76
C ILE A 86 39.62 4.66 -8.54
N PRO A 87 40.33 5.78 -8.42
CA PRO A 87 40.16 6.71 -7.29
C PRO A 87 38.74 7.30 -7.21
N MET A 88 38.13 7.59 -8.35
CA MET A 88 36.77 8.13 -8.41
C MET A 88 35.73 7.07 -8.02
N ALA A 89 35.95 5.82 -8.40
CA ALA A 89 35.12 4.69 -7.98
C ALA A 89 35.13 4.52 -6.45
N VAL A 90 36.32 4.54 -5.83
CA VAL A 90 36.47 4.48 -4.37
C VAL A 90 35.78 5.68 -3.69
N GLN A 91 35.96 6.88 -4.24
CA GLN A 91 35.29 8.08 -3.74
C GLN A 91 33.76 7.94 -3.83
N ALA A 92 33.24 7.44 -4.95
CA ALA A 92 31.82 7.22 -5.16
C ALA A 92 31.20 6.31 -4.08
N MET A 93 31.85 5.17 -3.81
CA MET A 93 31.44 4.25 -2.77
C MET A 93 31.51 4.88 -1.37
N GLY A 94 32.57 5.64 -1.09
CA GLY A 94 32.72 6.39 0.16
C GLY A 94 31.65 7.46 0.37
N GLN A 95 31.09 8.03 -0.70
CA GLN A 95 30.00 8.98 -0.66
C GLN A 95 28.62 8.33 -0.68
N GLY A 96 28.54 7.00 -0.73
CA GLY A 96 27.30 6.22 -0.64
C GLY A 96 26.62 5.96 -1.98
N ALA A 97 27.37 5.88 -3.06
CA ALA A 97 26.88 5.27 -4.29
C ALA A 97 26.49 3.80 -4.01
N PHE A 98 25.48 3.31 -4.68
CA PHE A 98 25.08 1.91 -4.59
C PHE A 98 26.11 0.99 -5.24
N ASP A 99 26.61 1.41 -6.40
CA ASP A 99 27.66 0.74 -7.14
C ASP A 99 28.29 1.69 -8.18
N PHE A 100 29.33 1.23 -8.87
CA PHE A 100 29.89 1.90 -10.02
C PHE A 100 30.17 0.92 -11.15
N LEU A 101 30.21 1.41 -12.39
CA LEU A 101 30.57 0.63 -13.57
C LEU A 101 31.54 1.43 -14.45
N GLU A 102 32.56 0.76 -14.97
CA GLU A 102 33.52 1.38 -15.88
C GLU A 102 33.00 1.33 -17.32
N LYS A 103 33.11 2.43 -18.04
CA LYS A 103 32.80 2.53 -19.48
C LYS A 103 34.02 2.12 -20.30
N PRO A 104 33.83 1.27 -21.36
CA PRO A 104 32.62 0.62 -21.79
C PRO A 104 32.25 -0.58 -20.92
N CYS A 105 31.01 -0.65 -20.41
CA CYS A 105 30.50 -1.79 -19.63
C CYS A 105 29.74 -2.79 -20.51
N ALA A 106 29.89 -4.07 -20.19
CA ALA A 106 29.13 -5.10 -20.88
C ALA A 106 27.61 -4.95 -20.50
N PRO A 107 26.68 -5.13 -21.46
CA PRO A 107 25.25 -5.07 -21.18
C PRO A 107 24.79 -5.98 -20.04
N ALA A 108 25.38 -7.17 -19.92
CA ALA A 108 25.06 -8.12 -18.85
C ALA A 108 25.44 -7.59 -17.46
N ASP A 109 26.58 -6.92 -17.32
CA ASP A 109 27.04 -6.35 -16.05
C ASP A 109 26.16 -5.17 -15.64
N LEU A 110 25.81 -4.30 -16.60
CA LEU A 110 24.90 -3.18 -16.39
C LEU A 110 23.54 -3.66 -15.84
N VAL A 111 22.94 -4.64 -16.53
CA VAL A 111 21.65 -5.22 -16.12
C VAL A 111 21.77 -5.87 -14.74
N ALA A 112 22.82 -6.64 -14.47
CA ALA A 112 23.00 -7.33 -13.19
C ALA A 112 23.11 -6.36 -12.00
N VAL A 113 23.82 -5.25 -12.16
CA VAL A 113 23.95 -4.22 -11.12
C VAL A 113 22.61 -3.53 -10.87
N ILE A 114 21.90 -3.15 -11.92
CA ILE A 114 20.58 -2.50 -11.83
C ILE A 114 19.57 -3.43 -11.17
N GLU A 115 19.55 -4.72 -11.48
CA GLU A 115 18.67 -5.71 -10.84
C GLU A 115 18.90 -5.80 -9.32
N ARG A 116 20.17 -5.80 -8.89
CA ARG A 116 20.50 -5.76 -7.45
C ARG A 116 19.97 -4.49 -6.80
N ALA A 117 20.11 -3.36 -7.48
CA ALA A 117 19.63 -2.07 -7.01
C ALA A 117 18.10 -2.03 -6.90
N PHE A 118 17.38 -2.58 -7.89
CA PHE A 118 15.91 -2.73 -7.83
C PHE A 118 15.45 -3.56 -6.64
N LYS A 119 16.12 -4.71 -6.41
CA LYS A 119 15.79 -5.58 -5.27
C LYS A 119 15.93 -4.82 -3.95
N THR A 120 17.02 -4.07 -3.78
CA THR A 120 17.26 -3.26 -2.59
C THR A 120 16.20 -2.16 -2.45
N ARG A 121 15.92 -1.42 -3.53
CA ARG A 121 14.93 -0.34 -3.52
C ARG A 121 13.54 -0.84 -3.18
N SER A 122 13.13 -1.95 -3.74
CA SER A 122 11.83 -2.54 -3.48
C SER A 122 11.63 -2.93 -2.02
N LEU A 123 12.66 -3.46 -1.38
CA LEU A 123 12.62 -3.79 0.05
C LEU A 123 12.52 -2.54 0.92
N VAL A 124 13.22 -1.47 0.57
CA VAL A 124 13.13 -0.18 1.28
C VAL A 124 11.73 0.40 1.19
N LEU A 125 11.16 0.50 -0.02
CA LEU A 125 9.82 1.05 -0.22
C LEU A 125 8.75 0.21 0.49
N GLU A 126 8.87 -1.12 0.45
CA GLU A 126 7.96 -2.00 1.18
C GLU A 126 8.09 -1.83 2.69
N ASN A 127 9.31 -1.71 3.22
CA ASN A 127 9.53 -1.48 4.66
C ASN A 127 8.92 -0.14 5.10
N ARG A 128 9.10 0.94 4.31
CA ARG A 128 8.48 2.25 4.58
C ARG A 128 6.96 2.14 4.59
N ARG A 129 6.39 1.50 3.58
CA ARG A 129 4.95 1.25 3.51
C ARG A 129 4.43 0.49 4.73
N LEU A 130 5.14 -0.57 5.16
CA LEU A 130 4.75 -1.34 6.33
C LEU A 130 4.84 -0.51 7.63
N ARG A 131 5.87 0.32 7.76
CA ARG A 131 5.99 1.24 8.92
C ARG A 131 4.86 2.26 8.94
N GLU A 132 4.56 2.91 7.81
CA GLU A 132 3.44 3.85 7.70
C GLU A 132 2.11 3.20 8.09
N LEU A 133 1.88 1.94 7.69
CA LEU A 133 0.68 1.18 8.08
C LEU A 133 0.61 0.94 9.59
N VAL A 134 1.74 0.75 10.25
CA VAL A 134 1.81 0.56 11.71
C VAL A 134 1.64 1.89 12.44
N GLU A 135 2.29 2.95 11.96
CA GLU A 135 2.32 4.28 12.59
C GLU A 135 1.01 5.06 12.41
N SER A 136 0.30 4.85 11.29
CA SER A 136 -0.95 5.55 11.01
C SER A 136 -2.08 5.25 11.99
N GLY A 137 -1.93 4.25 12.86
CA GLY A 137 -3.00 3.83 13.79
C GLY A 137 -4.28 3.35 13.09
N ASP A 138 -4.27 3.27 11.77
CA ASP A 138 -5.42 2.91 10.94
C ASP A 138 -5.74 1.40 11.05
N PRO A 139 -6.87 1.02 11.70
CA PRO A 139 -7.24 -0.37 11.86
C PRO A 139 -7.43 -1.09 10.51
N ALA A 140 -7.95 -0.39 9.48
CA ALA A 140 -8.17 -0.98 8.16
C ALA A 140 -6.86 -1.38 7.50
N ALA A 141 -5.82 -0.57 7.62
CA ALA A 141 -4.50 -0.88 7.10
C ALA A 141 -3.82 -2.04 7.85
N ARG A 142 -3.98 -2.09 9.17
CA ARG A 142 -3.34 -3.09 10.04
C ARG A 142 -3.99 -4.47 10.00
N MET A 143 -5.29 -4.56 9.77
CA MET A 143 -6.07 -5.77 9.98
C MET A 143 -6.67 -6.37 8.70
N ILE A 144 -6.78 -5.61 7.60
CA ILE A 144 -7.22 -6.09 6.29
C ILE A 144 -5.98 -6.29 5.42
N PHE A 145 -5.51 -7.54 5.34
CA PHE A 145 -4.32 -7.90 4.57
C PHE A 145 -4.64 -8.08 3.08
N GLY A 146 -3.61 -7.93 2.24
CA GLY A 146 -3.66 -8.12 0.79
C GLY A 146 -3.14 -6.93 0.00
N ARG A 147 -2.64 -7.21 -1.22
CA ARG A 147 -2.06 -6.24 -2.16
C ARG A 147 -2.90 -6.09 -3.43
N SER A 148 -4.08 -6.66 -3.47
CA SER A 148 -4.97 -6.55 -4.62
C SER A 148 -5.79 -5.27 -4.56
N ASP A 149 -6.24 -4.78 -5.72
CA ASP A 149 -7.16 -3.65 -5.83
C ASP A 149 -8.44 -3.86 -5.02
N LEU A 150 -8.88 -5.13 -4.88
CA LEU A 150 -10.02 -5.48 -4.05
C LEU A 150 -9.76 -5.24 -2.56
N ALA A 151 -8.56 -5.57 -2.07
CA ALA A 151 -8.18 -5.31 -0.69
C ALA A 151 -8.02 -3.81 -0.42
N ASP A 152 -7.43 -3.05 -1.36
CA ASP A 152 -7.33 -1.60 -1.27
C ASP A 152 -8.71 -0.95 -1.31
N GLY A 153 -9.59 -1.40 -2.19
CA GLY A 153 -10.99 -0.96 -2.26
C GLY A 153 -11.77 -1.24 -0.98
N LEU A 154 -11.55 -2.40 -0.35
CA LEU A 154 -12.18 -2.74 0.93
C LEU A 154 -11.68 -1.82 2.05
N ARG A 155 -10.37 -1.59 2.17
CA ARG A 155 -9.79 -0.64 3.13
C ARG A 155 -10.36 0.76 2.96
N ALA A 156 -10.46 1.24 1.73
CA ALA A 156 -11.03 2.56 1.43
C ALA A 156 -12.51 2.66 1.86
N ARG A 157 -13.31 1.61 1.66
CA ARG A 157 -14.72 1.56 2.11
C ARG A 157 -14.82 1.60 3.64
N VAL A 158 -14.02 0.80 4.34
CA VAL A 158 -13.99 0.78 5.81
C VAL A 158 -13.63 2.15 6.39
N ARG A 159 -12.59 2.81 5.86
CA ARG A 159 -12.20 4.17 6.27
C ARG A 159 -13.31 5.20 6.07
N ARG A 160 -14.10 5.05 5.01
CA ARG A 160 -15.21 5.95 4.71
C ARG A 160 -16.43 5.69 5.60
N VAL A 161 -16.72 4.43 5.90
CA VAL A 161 -17.91 4.03 6.65
C VAL A 161 -17.68 4.07 8.17
N GLY A 162 -16.48 3.69 8.64
CA GLY A 162 -16.16 3.62 10.06
C GLY A 162 -16.50 4.88 10.87
N PRO A 163 -16.17 6.11 10.40
CA PRO A 163 -16.53 7.33 11.11
C PRO A 163 -18.01 7.67 11.13
N LEU A 164 -18.83 6.99 10.32
CA LEU A 164 -20.27 7.23 10.26
C LEU A 164 -20.98 6.46 11.37
N GLU A 165 -21.93 7.10 12.02
CA GLU A 165 -22.81 6.44 12.99
C GLU A 165 -24.02 5.83 12.25
N THR A 166 -23.76 4.75 11.51
CA THR A 166 -24.77 4.07 10.69
C THR A 166 -24.61 2.57 10.77
N GLU A 167 -25.68 1.87 10.48
CA GLU A 167 -25.66 0.42 10.35
C GLU A 167 -24.85 0.01 9.12
N VAL A 168 -24.08 -1.07 9.26
CA VAL A 168 -23.23 -1.59 8.19
C VAL A 168 -23.51 -3.06 7.95
N LEU A 169 -23.91 -3.39 6.74
CA LEU A 169 -24.03 -4.78 6.30
C LEU A 169 -22.74 -5.23 5.62
N VAL A 170 -22.10 -6.25 6.18
CA VAL A 170 -20.92 -6.89 5.59
C VAL A 170 -21.32 -8.23 5.01
N THR A 171 -21.09 -8.42 3.72
CA THR A 171 -21.43 -9.67 3.01
C THR A 171 -20.19 -10.32 2.40
N GLY A 172 -20.19 -11.65 2.37
CA GLY A 172 -19.08 -12.41 1.78
C GLY A 172 -19.32 -13.91 1.87
N ALA A 173 -18.49 -14.70 1.19
CA ALA A 173 -18.52 -16.16 1.30
C ALA A 173 -18.05 -16.61 2.71
N PRO A 174 -18.47 -17.77 3.19
CA PRO A 174 -17.96 -18.34 4.44
C PRO A 174 -16.44 -18.40 4.45
N GLY A 175 -15.82 -18.00 5.56
CA GLY A 175 -14.37 -18.01 5.72
C GLY A 175 -13.63 -16.80 5.15
N THR A 176 -14.30 -15.84 4.50
CA THR A 176 -13.66 -14.62 3.93
C THR A 176 -13.30 -13.55 4.97
N GLY A 177 -13.52 -13.82 6.25
CA GLY A 177 -13.12 -12.89 7.32
C GLY A 177 -14.13 -11.77 7.59
N ILE A 178 -15.42 -12.00 7.33
CA ILE A 178 -16.52 -11.04 7.52
C ILE A 178 -16.52 -10.45 8.95
N SER A 179 -16.44 -11.31 9.97
CA SER A 179 -16.34 -10.87 11.38
C SER A 179 -15.14 -9.96 11.64
N LYS A 180 -14.02 -10.20 10.92
CA LYS A 180 -12.82 -9.36 11.01
C LYS A 180 -13.05 -7.98 10.40
N VAL A 181 -13.73 -7.92 9.26
CA VAL A 181 -14.09 -6.63 8.63
C VAL A 181 -15.02 -5.83 9.53
N ALA A 182 -16.01 -6.47 10.15
CA ALA A 182 -16.91 -5.81 11.12
C ALA A 182 -16.14 -5.24 12.33
N GLU A 183 -15.19 -6.01 12.88
CA GLU A 183 -14.30 -5.55 13.95
C GLU A 183 -13.48 -4.32 13.52
N VAL A 184 -12.96 -4.32 12.29
CA VAL A 184 -12.18 -3.19 11.75
C VAL A 184 -13.07 -1.96 11.55
N VAL A 185 -14.32 -2.11 11.14
CA VAL A 185 -15.28 -1.00 11.07
C VAL A 185 -15.49 -0.40 12.46
N HIS A 186 -15.73 -1.22 13.48
CA HIS A 186 -15.83 -0.75 14.86
C HIS A 186 -14.58 -0.01 15.34
N LEU A 187 -13.39 -0.59 15.12
CA LEU A 187 -12.13 0.05 15.50
C LEU A 187 -11.82 1.34 14.73
N SER A 188 -12.43 1.53 13.55
CA SER A 188 -12.35 2.74 12.74
C SER A 188 -13.42 3.78 13.09
N SER A 189 -14.30 3.48 14.05
CA SER A 189 -15.42 4.34 14.47
C SER A 189 -15.06 5.21 15.68
N PRO A 190 -15.84 6.27 15.98
CA PRO A 190 -15.73 7.02 17.22
C PRO A 190 -15.91 6.15 18.49
N ARG A 191 -16.55 4.98 18.33
CA ARG A 191 -16.84 4.02 19.40
C ARG A 191 -15.73 2.98 19.61
N SER A 192 -14.56 3.13 18.97
CA SER A 192 -13.44 2.16 18.97
C SER A 192 -12.92 1.76 20.37
N LYS A 193 -13.15 2.58 21.38
CA LYS A 193 -12.77 2.31 22.79
C LYS A 193 -13.89 1.65 23.60
N ALA A 194 -15.10 1.57 23.06
CA ALA A 194 -16.26 0.98 23.70
C ALA A 194 -16.38 -0.52 23.35
N PRO A 195 -17.26 -1.28 24.02
CA PRO A 195 -17.38 -2.72 23.78
C PRO A 195 -17.76 -3.07 22.35
N PHE A 196 -17.17 -4.13 21.80
CA PHE A 196 -17.56 -4.79 20.57
C PHE A 196 -18.14 -6.17 20.91
N VAL A 197 -19.47 -6.25 20.92
CA VAL A 197 -20.20 -7.47 21.29
C VAL A 197 -20.52 -8.29 20.05
N LYS A 198 -20.18 -9.58 20.05
CA LYS A 198 -20.47 -10.52 18.96
C LYS A 198 -21.56 -11.51 19.39
N ARG A 199 -22.56 -11.72 18.55
CA ARG A 199 -23.61 -12.72 18.75
C ARG A 199 -23.90 -13.45 17.46
N ALA A 200 -24.20 -14.74 17.55
CA ALA A 200 -24.79 -15.48 16.43
C ALA A 200 -26.28 -15.18 16.37
N ALA A 201 -26.80 -14.96 15.16
CA ALA A 201 -28.25 -14.71 15.00
C ALA A 201 -29.11 -15.93 15.33
N LYS A 202 -28.57 -17.13 15.09
CA LYS A 202 -29.25 -18.38 15.44
C LYS A 202 -29.42 -18.50 16.95
N GLY A 203 -30.68 -18.54 17.39
CA GLY A 203 -31.03 -18.61 18.81
C GLY A 203 -30.94 -17.28 19.56
N LEU A 204 -30.75 -16.16 18.88
CA LEU A 204 -30.82 -14.83 19.46
C LEU A 204 -32.29 -14.43 19.66
N ASP A 205 -32.87 -14.82 20.79
CA ASP A 205 -34.24 -14.41 21.18
C ASP A 205 -34.27 -12.93 21.66
N PRO A 206 -35.49 -12.37 21.92
CA PRO A 206 -35.61 -10.98 22.37
C PRO A 206 -34.83 -10.66 23.65
N ASP A 207 -34.82 -11.58 24.63
CA ASP A 207 -34.15 -11.36 25.91
C ASP A 207 -32.60 -11.37 25.74
N ALA A 208 -32.09 -12.32 24.97
CA ALA A 208 -30.66 -12.39 24.63
C ALA A 208 -30.21 -11.18 23.79
N LEU A 209 -31.09 -10.64 22.95
CA LEU A 209 -30.79 -9.40 22.20
C LEU A 209 -30.70 -8.21 23.15
N GLU A 210 -31.65 -8.08 24.12
CA GLU A 210 -31.64 -7.01 25.12
C GLU A 210 -30.36 -7.08 25.98
N GLU A 211 -29.95 -8.26 26.44
CA GLU A 211 -28.69 -8.47 27.14
C GLU A 211 -27.48 -8.04 26.30
N ALA A 212 -27.47 -8.39 25.01
CA ALA A 212 -26.39 -8.02 24.10
C ALA A 212 -26.30 -6.51 23.89
N LEU A 213 -27.43 -5.81 23.81
CA LEU A 213 -27.51 -4.35 23.69
C LEU A 213 -27.02 -3.67 24.97
N VAL A 214 -27.39 -4.17 26.14
CA VAL A 214 -26.90 -3.68 27.41
C VAL A 214 -25.38 -3.85 27.53
N ALA A 215 -24.88 -5.04 27.16
CA ALA A 215 -23.45 -5.32 27.16
C ALA A 215 -22.66 -4.48 26.13
N GLY A 216 -23.28 -4.11 25.03
CA GLY A 216 -22.71 -3.28 23.96
C GLY A 216 -22.92 -1.79 24.14
N LYS A 217 -23.48 -1.33 25.26
CA LYS A 217 -23.87 0.08 25.46
C LYS A 217 -22.73 1.06 25.14
N GLY A 218 -22.99 1.96 24.21
CA GLY A 218 -22.01 2.94 23.72
C GLY A 218 -21.00 2.40 22.71
N GLY A 219 -21.04 1.09 22.43
CA GLY A 219 -20.16 0.41 21.49
C GLY A 219 -20.86 -0.06 20.23
N SER A 220 -20.54 -1.29 19.80
CA SER A 220 -21.14 -1.90 18.59
C SER A 220 -21.56 -3.34 18.85
N LEU A 221 -22.71 -3.72 18.32
CA LEU A 221 -23.19 -5.10 18.31
C LEU A 221 -23.01 -5.69 16.91
N PHE A 222 -22.30 -6.79 16.83
CA PHE A 222 -22.12 -7.57 15.62
C PHE A 222 -22.96 -8.83 15.69
N VAL A 223 -23.87 -8.99 14.73
CA VAL A 223 -24.72 -10.19 14.62
C VAL A 223 -24.28 -10.99 13.41
N ASP A 224 -23.78 -12.19 13.67
CA ASP A 224 -23.34 -13.13 12.63
C ASP A 224 -24.53 -13.92 12.08
N GLU A 225 -24.53 -14.14 10.74
CA GLU A 225 -25.59 -14.88 10.03
C GLU A 225 -27.00 -14.32 10.28
N ILE A 226 -27.17 -13.02 10.15
CA ILE A 226 -28.42 -12.29 10.44
C ILE A 226 -29.67 -12.92 9.80
N THR A 227 -29.52 -13.64 8.69
CA THR A 227 -30.61 -14.37 8.02
C THR A 227 -31.18 -15.51 8.83
N GLN A 228 -30.46 -16.00 9.85
CA GLN A 228 -30.89 -17.08 10.74
C GLN A 228 -31.57 -16.55 12.03
N MET A 229 -31.78 -15.26 12.14
CA MET A 229 -32.39 -14.63 13.30
C MET A 229 -33.87 -15.06 13.44
N PRO A 230 -34.34 -15.42 14.66
CA PRO A 230 -35.76 -15.73 14.92
C PRO A 230 -36.69 -14.57 14.51
N ALA A 231 -37.85 -14.91 13.94
CA ALA A 231 -38.79 -13.92 13.43
C ALA A 231 -39.25 -12.90 14.50
N ALA A 232 -39.41 -13.35 15.75
CA ALA A 232 -39.76 -12.46 16.87
C ALA A 232 -38.70 -11.38 17.11
N THR A 233 -37.42 -11.75 17.01
CA THR A 233 -36.29 -10.83 17.19
C THR A 233 -36.11 -9.91 15.99
N GLN A 234 -36.37 -10.41 14.77
CA GLN A 234 -36.32 -9.58 13.56
C GLN A 234 -37.26 -8.38 13.62
N LEU A 235 -38.42 -8.53 14.25
CA LEU A 235 -39.40 -7.42 14.41
C LEU A 235 -38.90 -6.30 15.33
N LEU A 236 -37.91 -6.56 16.17
CA LEU A 236 -37.31 -5.58 17.08
C LEU A 236 -36.21 -4.76 16.42
N LEU A 237 -35.57 -5.28 15.35
CA LEU A 237 -34.47 -4.60 14.67
C LEU A 237 -34.82 -3.20 14.16
N PRO A 238 -35.99 -2.93 13.54
CA PRO A 238 -36.35 -1.59 13.10
C PRO A 238 -36.52 -0.58 14.24
N ALA A 239 -36.80 -1.05 15.45
CA ALA A 239 -36.88 -0.21 16.64
C ALA A 239 -35.52 0.11 17.24
N ILE A 240 -34.52 -0.73 16.97
CA ILE A 240 -33.18 -0.63 17.48
C ILE A 240 -32.29 0.07 16.44
N SER A 241 -32.40 -0.32 15.18
CA SER A 241 -31.81 0.35 14.04
C SER A 241 -32.78 1.44 13.55
N ARG A 242 -32.29 2.63 13.33
CA ARG A 242 -33.06 3.72 12.71
C ARG A 242 -33.28 3.49 11.20
N VAL A 243 -33.37 2.23 10.76
CA VAL A 243 -33.67 1.85 9.38
C VAL A 243 -35.14 2.09 9.13
N SER A 244 -35.47 3.09 8.33
CA SER A 244 -36.81 3.60 8.07
C SER A 244 -37.71 2.67 7.24
N ASP A 245 -37.22 1.48 6.80
CA ASP A 245 -37.98 0.60 5.92
C ASP A 245 -37.80 -0.90 6.23
N PRO A 246 -38.88 -1.54 6.82
CA PRO A 246 -38.87 -3.01 7.05
C PRO A 246 -38.72 -3.84 5.76
N ALA A 247 -39.10 -3.29 4.60
CA ALA A 247 -38.92 -3.96 3.31
C ALA A 247 -37.46 -4.12 2.93
N SER A 248 -36.57 -3.24 3.39
CA SER A 248 -35.12 -3.36 3.17
C SER A 248 -34.51 -4.59 3.85
N ILE A 249 -34.95 -4.92 5.08
CA ILE A 249 -34.49 -6.12 5.79
C ILE A 249 -35.05 -7.38 5.12
N ALA A 250 -36.28 -7.39 4.68
CA ALA A 250 -36.90 -8.50 3.97
C ALA A 250 -36.29 -8.70 2.56
N SER A 251 -35.84 -7.64 1.89
CA SER A 251 -35.14 -7.70 0.61
C SER A 251 -33.71 -8.22 0.80
N ILE A 252 -33.02 -7.81 1.87
CA ILE A 252 -31.68 -8.32 2.26
C ILE A 252 -31.75 -9.82 2.52
N SER A 253 -32.79 -10.31 3.22
CA SER A 253 -32.95 -11.73 3.51
C SER A 253 -33.16 -12.62 2.27
N ARG A 254 -33.74 -12.07 1.18
CA ARG A 254 -33.97 -12.80 -0.08
C ARG A 254 -32.77 -12.77 -1.04
N SER A 255 -31.93 -11.75 -0.97
CA SER A 255 -30.76 -11.60 -1.86
C SER A 255 -29.47 -12.19 -1.27
N CYS A 256 -29.39 -12.38 0.03
CA CYS A 256 -28.21 -12.85 0.75
C CYS A 256 -28.36 -14.31 1.20
N VAL A 257 -28.47 -15.25 0.26
CA VAL A 257 -28.46 -16.70 0.53
C VAL A 257 -27.06 -17.21 0.96
N ALA A 258 -26.08 -16.34 1.01
CA ALA A 258 -24.73 -16.68 1.49
C ALA A 258 -24.21 -15.60 2.44
N ALA A 259 -24.25 -15.89 3.75
CA ALA A 259 -23.56 -15.19 4.84
C ALA A 259 -23.65 -13.65 4.80
N GLY A 260 -24.75 -13.10 5.28
CA GLY A 260 -24.89 -11.66 5.54
C GLY A 260 -24.66 -11.33 7.02
N ILE A 261 -23.97 -10.24 7.31
CA ILE A 261 -23.64 -9.80 8.66
C ILE A 261 -23.95 -8.33 8.81
N CYS A 262 -24.66 -7.99 9.89
CA CYS A 262 -25.02 -6.62 10.23
C CYS A 262 -24.21 -6.16 11.46
N VAL A 263 -23.62 -4.97 11.39
CA VAL A 263 -23.04 -4.26 12.54
C VAL A 263 -23.97 -3.10 12.86
N ILE A 264 -24.51 -3.07 14.05
CA ILE A 264 -25.42 -2.01 14.54
C ILE A 264 -24.67 -1.12 15.53
#